data_d654fc65fbe1c152f36b967d4eeb2ad2
#
_entry.id   d654fc65fbe1c152f36b967d4eeb2ad2
#
_cell.length_a   1.000
_cell.length_b   1.000
_cell.length_c   1.000
_cell.angle_alpha   90.00
_cell.angle_beta   90.00
_cell.angle_gamma   90.00
#
_symmetry.space_group_name_H-M   'P 1'
#
loop_
_entity.id
_entity.type
_entity.pdbx_description
1 polymer ?
#
loop_
_entity_poly.entity_id
_entity_poly.type
_entity_poly.pdbx_seq_one_letter_code
_entity_poly.pdbx_strand_id
1 'polypeptide(L)'
;MTAGAGILHEEFHSPSFTYQGGELEMIQLWVNLPAADKMTAPSYQGIRSDEIPVVPLADNAGEVRVIAGEFQQHAGAASTYSPMQVWDIHLRAHATVTLDLPEGWNTAVITRKGDVQVNEHTRAAAAQMVVLDAKGTQVQLHAEADSDLLLIAGEPLNEPVVLSLIHI
;
A
#
# COMPACT_ATOMS: atom_id res chain seq x y z
N MET A 1 -10.36 2.76 7.88
CA MET A 1 -11.13 3.63 8.79
C MET A 1 -10.78 5.09 8.49
N THR A 2 -11.78 5.95 8.41
CA THR A 2 -11.63 7.39 8.27
C THR A 2 -12.04 8.03 9.58
N ALA A 3 -11.11 8.69 10.27
CA ALA A 3 -11.41 9.32 11.56
C ALA A 3 -12.25 10.61 11.41
N GLY A 4 -11.97 11.40 10.38
CA GLY A 4 -12.72 12.62 10.09
C GLY A 4 -12.85 13.54 11.31
N ALA A 5 -14.07 13.94 11.62
CA ALA A 5 -14.38 14.81 12.78
C ALA A 5 -14.14 14.14 14.15
N GLY A 6 -13.77 12.88 14.17
CA GLY A 6 -13.42 12.11 15.36
C GLY A 6 -14.19 10.79 15.46
N ILE A 7 -13.51 9.75 15.91
CA ILE A 7 -14.06 8.41 16.13
C ILE A 7 -13.38 7.77 17.34
N LEU A 8 -14.13 7.07 18.13
CA LEU A 8 -13.60 6.13 19.11
C LEU A 8 -13.61 4.75 18.50
N HIS A 9 -12.50 4.03 18.60
CA HIS A 9 -12.39 2.67 18.10
C HIS A 9 -11.53 1.81 19.02
N GLU A 10 -11.71 0.52 18.90
CA GLU A 10 -10.90 -0.49 19.58
C GLU A 10 -10.45 -1.52 18.54
N GLU A 11 -9.26 -2.05 18.74
CA GLU A 11 -8.67 -3.07 17.86
C GLU A 11 -8.48 -4.36 18.62
N PHE A 12 -9.13 -5.42 18.16
CA PHE A 12 -9.05 -6.75 18.79
C PHE A 12 -8.62 -7.80 17.75
N HIS A 13 -7.87 -8.77 18.25
CA HIS A 13 -7.74 -10.03 17.52
C HIS A 13 -9.08 -10.78 17.51
N SER A 14 -9.30 -11.58 16.46
CA SER A 14 -10.48 -12.45 16.47
C SER A 14 -10.45 -13.40 17.66
N PRO A 15 -11.60 -13.82 18.21
CA PRO A 15 -11.63 -14.77 19.31
C PRO A 15 -10.87 -16.07 19.00
N SER A 16 -10.97 -16.58 17.77
CA SER A 16 -10.23 -17.78 17.33
C SER A 16 -8.72 -17.56 17.36
N PHE A 17 -8.22 -16.43 16.84
CA PHE A 17 -6.81 -16.10 16.87
C PHE A 17 -6.30 -15.89 18.30
N THR A 18 -7.09 -15.22 19.14
CA THR A 18 -6.75 -15.02 20.56
C THR A 18 -6.60 -16.34 21.30
N TYR A 19 -7.44 -17.34 20.98
CA TYR A 19 -7.39 -18.66 21.61
C TYR A 19 -6.27 -19.56 21.06
N GLN A 20 -6.09 -19.58 19.74
CA GLN A 20 -5.14 -20.48 19.07
C GLN A 20 -3.72 -19.90 19.00
N GLY A 21 -3.59 -18.57 19.00
CA GLY A 21 -2.34 -17.89 18.70
C GLY A 21 -1.96 -18.05 17.23
N GLY A 22 -0.72 -17.71 16.91
CA GLY A 22 -0.16 -17.84 15.58
C GLY A 22 0.68 -16.65 15.19
N GLU A 23 1.18 -16.68 13.94
CA GLU A 23 1.89 -15.56 13.33
C GLU A 23 0.88 -14.48 12.89
N LEU A 24 1.15 -13.23 13.24
CA LEU A 24 0.40 -12.07 12.80
C LEU A 24 1.32 -11.14 12.03
N GLU A 25 1.02 -10.92 10.76
CA GLU A 25 1.65 -9.90 9.95
C GLU A 25 0.64 -8.76 9.73
N MET A 26 0.98 -7.56 10.17
CA MET A 26 0.14 -6.37 10.04
C MET A 26 0.96 -5.19 9.55
N ILE A 27 0.40 -4.42 8.61
CA ILE A 27 0.94 -3.14 8.19
C ILE A 27 -0.12 -2.08 8.50
N GLN A 28 0.25 -1.10 9.31
CA GLN A 28 -0.59 0.05 9.61
C GLN A 28 -0.13 1.26 8.79
N LEU A 29 -1.04 1.82 8.00
CA LEU A 29 -0.80 3.02 7.22
C LEU A 29 -1.64 4.18 7.78
N TRP A 30 -1.01 5.33 7.94
CA TRP A 30 -1.69 6.57 8.26
C TRP A 30 -1.75 7.43 7.01
N VAL A 31 -2.96 7.65 6.51
CA VAL A 31 -3.22 8.45 5.31
C VAL A 31 -3.85 9.75 5.75
N ASN A 32 -3.21 10.87 5.37
CA ASN A 32 -3.73 12.20 5.71
C ASN A 32 -4.92 12.55 4.83
N LEU A 33 -6.00 13.04 5.43
CA LEU A 33 -7.13 13.59 4.69
C LEU A 33 -6.77 14.98 4.12
N PRO A 34 -7.25 15.33 2.92
CA PRO A 34 -7.22 16.71 2.45
C PRO A 34 -7.89 17.67 3.45
N ALA A 35 -7.43 18.90 3.52
CA ALA A 35 -7.95 19.89 4.47
C ALA A 35 -9.48 20.05 4.37
N ALA A 36 -10.02 19.99 3.15
CA ALA A 36 -11.45 20.07 2.89
C ALA A 36 -12.26 18.92 3.53
N ASP A 37 -11.64 17.76 3.71
CA ASP A 37 -12.29 16.54 4.17
C ASP A 37 -11.94 16.17 5.63
N LYS A 38 -11.10 16.97 6.31
CA LYS A 38 -10.67 16.66 7.68
C LYS A 38 -11.80 16.55 8.68
N MET A 39 -12.90 17.27 8.46
CA MET A 39 -14.08 17.28 9.33
C MET A 39 -15.24 16.43 8.76
N THR A 40 -14.96 15.56 7.80
CA THR A 40 -15.96 14.63 7.26
C THR A 40 -16.50 13.69 8.35
N ALA A 41 -17.66 13.11 8.11
CA ALA A 41 -18.21 12.11 9.02
C ALA A 41 -17.27 10.90 9.12
N PRO A 42 -17.02 10.35 10.32
CA PRO A 42 -16.19 9.16 10.48
C PRO A 42 -16.83 7.97 9.79
N SER A 43 -16.00 7.09 9.24
CA SER A 43 -16.48 5.89 8.54
C SER A 43 -15.51 4.73 8.69
N TYR A 44 -16.04 3.53 8.54
CA TYR A 44 -15.27 2.29 8.57
C TYR A 44 -15.55 1.46 7.31
N GLN A 45 -14.50 0.95 6.70
CA GLN A 45 -14.56 0.04 5.56
C GLN A 45 -13.94 -1.29 6.00
N GLY A 46 -14.76 -2.28 6.26
CA GLY A 46 -14.31 -3.64 6.54
C GLY A 46 -14.12 -4.37 5.23
N ILE A 47 -12.89 -4.47 4.75
CA ILE A 47 -12.55 -5.10 3.48
C ILE A 47 -11.93 -6.47 3.78
N ARG A 48 -12.55 -7.52 3.26
CA ARG A 48 -12.05 -8.89 3.40
C ARG A 48 -11.11 -9.25 2.25
N SER A 49 -10.30 -10.27 2.47
CA SER A 49 -9.32 -10.71 1.47
C SER A 49 -9.96 -11.12 0.14
N ASP A 50 -11.14 -11.70 0.18
CA ASP A 50 -11.92 -12.13 -1.00
C ASP A 50 -12.58 -10.96 -1.76
N GLU A 51 -12.62 -9.78 -1.18
CA GLU A 51 -13.16 -8.56 -1.79
C GLU A 51 -12.07 -7.75 -2.54
N ILE A 52 -10.79 -8.07 -2.32
CA ILE A 52 -9.67 -7.38 -2.95
C ILE A 52 -9.42 -7.99 -4.34
N PRO A 53 -9.53 -7.22 -5.43
CA PRO A 53 -9.22 -7.70 -6.77
C PRO A 53 -7.78 -8.18 -6.89
N VAL A 54 -7.59 -9.34 -7.51
CA VAL A 54 -6.29 -9.93 -7.82
C VAL A 54 -6.08 -9.92 -9.32
N VAL A 55 -5.00 -9.27 -9.75
CA VAL A 55 -4.66 -9.12 -11.17
C VAL A 55 -3.35 -9.87 -11.44
N PRO A 56 -3.37 -10.92 -12.28
CA PRO A 56 -2.16 -11.64 -12.64
C PRO A 56 -1.23 -10.76 -13.48
N LEU A 57 0.06 -10.85 -13.20
CA LEU A 57 1.09 -10.21 -13.99
C LEU A 57 1.42 -11.04 -15.23
N ALA A 58 1.85 -10.36 -16.31
CA ALA A 58 2.27 -11.01 -17.54
C ALA A 58 3.40 -12.03 -17.29
N ASP A 59 3.58 -12.96 -18.22
CA ASP A 59 4.63 -13.97 -18.21
C ASP A 59 4.72 -14.80 -16.91
N ASN A 60 3.57 -14.90 -16.22
CA ASN A 60 3.48 -15.60 -14.94
C ASN A 60 4.44 -15.05 -13.86
N ALA A 61 4.73 -13.74 -13.93
CA ALA A 61 5.65 -13.06 -13.05
C ALA A 61 5.15 -12.96 -11.59
N GLY A 62 3.85 -13.13 -11.38
CA GLY A 62 3.22 -13.01 -10.06
C GLY A 62 1.82 -12.42 -10.15
N GLU A 63 1.43 -11.68 -9.13
CA GLU A 63 0.10 -11.04 -9.06
C GLU A 63 0.12 -9.74 -8.25
N VAL A 64 -0.85 -8.89 -8.51
CA VAL A 64 -1.12 -7.66 -7.78
C VAL A 64 -2.51 -7.72 -7.16
N ARG A 65 -2.59 -7.57 -5.85
CA ARG A 65 -3.83 -7.35 -5.12
C ARG A 65 -4.07 -5.86 -4.99
N VAL A 66 -5.14 -5.36 -5.58
CA VAL A 66 -5.42 -3.94 -5.65
C VAL A 66 -6.25 -3.53 -4.43
N ILE A 67 -5.58 -3.01 -3.39
CA ILE A 67 -6.24 -2.59 -2.15
C ILE A 67 -6.93 -1.24 -2.34
N ALA A 68 -6.22 -0.26 -2.90
CA ALA A 68 -6.75 1.06 -3.21
C ALA A 68 -6.19 1.58 -4.54
N GLY A 69 -6.93 2.48 -5.18
CA GLY A 69 -6.61 3.03 -6.48
C GLY A 69 -6.98 2.09 -7.62
N GLU A 70 -6.15 2.00 -8.65
CA GLU A 70 -6.43 1.20 -9.84
C GLU A 70 -5.16 0.53 -10.36
N PHE A 71 -5.27 -0.69 -10.84
CA PHE A 71 -4.22 -1.39 -11.57
C PHE A 71 -4.80 -2.10 -12.78
N GLN A 72 -4.29 -1.80 -13.98
CA GLN A 72 -4.76 -2.40 -15.25
C GLN A 72 -6.29 -2.41 -15.39
N GLN A 73 -6.94 -1.27 -15.11
CA GLN A 73 -8.42 -1.10 -15.17
C GLN A 73 -9.20 -1.87 -14.07
N HIS A 74 -8.52 -2.41 -13.07
CA HIS A 74 -9.16 -3.00 -11.90
C HIS A 74 -9.11 -2.01 -10.74
N ALA A 75 -10.28 -1.54 -10.32
CA ALA A 75 -10.39 -0.63 -9.17
C ALA A 75 -10.19 -1.40 -7.86
N GLY A 76 -9.43 -0.80 -6.94
CA GLY A 76 -9.22 -1.33 -5.61
C GLY A 76 -10.47 -1.32 -4.74
N ALA A 77 -10.48 -2.19 -3.73
CA ALA A 77 -11.62 -2.36 -2.85
C ALA A 77 -11.85 -1.17 -1.91
N ALA A 78 -10.80 -0.44 -1.55
CA ALA A 78 -10.89 0.69 -0.62
C ALA A 78 -11.27 1.99 -1.32
N SER A 79 -12.26 2.71 -0.76
CA SER A 79 -12.54 4.08 -1.16
C SER A 79 -11.61 5.06 -0.45
N THR A 80 -11.10 6.04 -1.17
CA THR A 80 -10.14 7.03 -0.69
C THR A 80 -10.61 8.46 -0.95
N TYR A 81 -10.14 9.43 -0.16
CA TYR A 81 -10.46 10.86 -0.31
C TYR A 81 -9.50 11.59 -1.24
N SER A 82 -8.34 11.03 -1.47
CA SER A 82 -7.34 11.54 -2.41
C SER A 82 -6.87 10.44 -3.33
N PRO A 83 -6.39 10.78 -4.53
CA PRO A 83 -5.83 9.79 -5.44
C PRO A 83 -4.63 9.08 -4.82
N MET A 84 -4.67 7.75 -4.81
CA MET A 84 -3.58 6.92 -4.30
C MET A 84 -3.61 5.52 -4.90
N GLN A 85 -2.48 4.83 -4.79
CA GLN A 85 -2.35 3.42 -5.08
C GLN A 85 -1.85 2.70 -3.84
N VAL A 86 -2.48 1.59 -3.49
CA VAL A 86 -2.00 0.66 -2.46
C VAL A 86 -2.12 -0.72 -3.06
N TRP A 87 -0.97 -1.28 -3.43
CA TRP A 87 -0.89 -2.58 -4.10
C TRP A 87 -0.06 -3.55 -3.27
N ASP A 88 -0.65 -4.69 -2.96
CA ASP A 88 0.04 -5.84 -2.35
C ASP A 88 0.48 -6.75 -3.50
N ILE A 89 1.79 -6.87 -3.72
CA ILE A 89 2.38 -7.47 -4.89
C ILE A 89 3.13 -8.73 -4.49
N HIS A 90 2.81 -9.84 -5.13
CA HIS A 90 3.62 -11.05 -5.08
C HIS A 90 4.40 -11.19 -6.39
N LEU A 91 5.72 -11.29 -6.31
CA LEU A 91 6.60 -11.59 -7.44
C LEU A 91 7.26 -12.94 -7.26
N ARG A 92 7.26 -13.73 -8.32
CA ARG A 92 8.00 -14.99 -8.37
C ARG A 92 9.49 -14.74 -8.50
N ALA A 93 10.27 -15.68 -8.04
CA ALA A 93 11.73 -15.66 -8.19
C ALA A 93 12.15 -15.39 -9.65
N HIS A 94 13.10 -14.51 -9.82
CA HIS A 94 13.67 -14.06 -11.09
C HIS A 94 12.69 -13.34 -12.03
N ALA A 95 11.51 -12.99 -11.56
CA ALA A 95 10.59 -12.18 -12.33
C ALA A 95 11.03 -10.71 -12.37
N THR A 96 10.81 -10.08 -13.52
CA THR A 96 10.98 -8.65 -13.70
C THR A 96 9.67 -8.06 -14.20
N VAL A 97 9.22 -7.00 -13.54
CA VAL A 97 7.99 -6.30 -13.94
C VAL A 97 8.25 -4.80 -13.97
N THR A 98 7.55 -4.11 -14.87
CA THR A 98 7.52 -2.65 -14.91
C THR A 98 6.10 -2.20 -14.61
N LEU A 99 5.95 -1.35 -13.62
CA LEU A 99 4.67 -0.82 -13.18
C LEU A 99 4.58 0.66 -13.52
N ASP A 100 3.46 1.04 -14.12
CA ASP A 100 3.18 2.44 -14.44
C ASP A 100 2.64 3.16 -13.20
N LEU A 101 3.13 4.37 -12.97
CA LEU A 101 2.77 5.24 -11.85
C LEU A 101 2.57 6.66 -12.35
N PRO A 102 1.67 7.44 -11.75
CA PRO A 102 1.53 8.85 -12.12
C PRO A 102 2.77 9.66 -11.78
N GLU A 103 3.21 10.51 -12.70
CA GLU A 103 4.32 11.43 -12.46
C GLU A 103 3.97 12.44 -11.35
N GLY A 104 4.93 12.77 -10.54
CA GLY A 104 4.77 13.74 -9.45
C GLY A 104 4.21 13.14 -8.15
N TRP A 105 3.85 11.86 -8.13
CA TRP A 105 3.33 11.21 -6.92
C TRP A 105 4.47 10.77 -5.99
N ASN A 106 4.22 10.89 -4.68
CA ASN A 106 5.07 10.30 -3.68
C ASN A 106 4.90 8.78 -3.71
N THR A 107 5.98 8.05 -3.93
CA THR A 107 5.92 6.58 -4.06
C THR A 107 6.95 5.90 -3.18
N ALA A 108 6.54 4.81 -2.54
CA ALA A 108 7.44 3.93 -1.83
C ALA A 108 7.13 2.45 -2.12
N VAL A 109 8.19 1.65 -2.17
CA VAL A 109 8.13 0.19 -2.28
C VAL A 109 8.68 -0.39 -0.98
N ILE A 110 7.91 -1.25 -0.33
CA ILE A 110 8.27 -1.91 0.93
C ILE A 110 8.40 -3.40 0.64
N THR A 111 9.58 -3.95 0.85
CA THR A 111 9.80 -5.40 0.74
C THR A 111 9.41 -6.05 2.05
N ARG A 112 8.36 -6.86 2.05
CA ARG A 112 7.89 -7.60 3.22
C ARG A 112 8.65 -8.91 3.37
N LYS A 113 8.80 -9.65 2.25
CA LYS A 113 9.57 -10.90 2.17
C LYS A 113 10.42 -10.90 0.91
N GLY A 114 11.48 -11.67 0.92
CA GLY A 114 12.37 -11.85 -0.22
C GLY A 114 13.38 -10.72 -0.35
N ASP A 115 13.77 -10.49 -1.59
CA ASP A 115 14.84 -9.55 -1.97
C ASP A 115 14.56 -9.04 -3.38
N VAL A 116 14.46 -7.73 -3.51
CA VAL A 116 14.04 -7.09 -4.75
C VAL A 116 15.00 -5.99 -5.14
N GLN A 117 15.34 -5.94 -6.40
CA GLN A 117 15.99 -4.81 -7.02
C GLN A 117 14.91 -3.84 -7.53
N VAL A 118 14.95 -2.62 -7.03
CA VAL A 118 14.08 -1.52 -7.43
C VAL A 118 14.85 -0.64 -8.42
N ASN A 119 14.34 -0.53 -9.62
CA ASN A 119 15.06 0.02 -10.76
C ASN A 119 16.43 -0.69 -10.93
N GLU A 120 17.38 -0.09 -11.60
CA GLU A 120 18.66 -0.74 -11.86
C GLU A 120 19.66 -0.64 -10.69
N HIS A 121 19.35 0.14 -9.65
CA HIS A 121 20.37 0.63 -8.72
C HIS A 121 20.12 0.36 -7.24
N THR A 122 18.90 0.03 -6.84
CA THR A 122 18.58 -0.08 -5.43
C THR A 122 18.08 -1.47 -5.07
N ARG A 123 18.80 -2.17 -4.20
CA ARG A 123 18.38 -3.45 -3.66
C ARG A 123 17.67 -3.23 -2.33
N ALA A 124 16.55 -3.92 -2.15
CA ALA A 124 15.75 -3.91 -0.94
C ALA A 124 15.47 -5.34 -0.47
N ALA A 125 16.10 -5.72 0.64
CA ALA A 125 15.81 -6.97 1.32
C ALA A 125 14.55 -6.84 2.18
N ALA A 126 14.11 -7.95 2.78
CA ALA A 126 12.95 -7.96 3.68
C ALA A 126 13.06 -6.89 4.78
N ALA A 127 11.93 -6.27 5.11
CA ALA A 127 11.77 -5.17 6.04
C ALA A 127 12.48 -3.85 5.63
N GLN A 128 12.80 -3.68 4.35
CA GLN A 128 13.35 -2.44 3.84
C GLN A 128 12.31 -1.70 2.97
N MET A 129 12.40 -0.38 2.99
CA MET A 129 11.59 0.52 2.18
C MET A 129 12.48 1.35 1.27
N VAL A 130 12.10 1.45 -0.01
CA VAL A 130 12.70 2.34 -0.99
C VAL A 130 11.70 3.44 -1.30
N VAL A 131 12.10 4.69 -1.05
CA VAL A 131 11.33 5.87 -1.45
C VAL A 131 11.85 6.32 -2.80
N LEU A 132 10.95 6.46 -3.76
CA LEU A 132 11.28 6.87 -5.13
C LEU A 132 11.29 8.39 -5.27
N ASP A 133 12.04 8.89 -6.26
CA ASP A 133 11.90 10.27 -6.70
C ASP A 133 10.51 10.46 -7.33
N ALA A 134 9.93 11.63 -7.17
CA ALA A 134 8.64 11.98 -7.76
C ALA A 134 8.71 12.18 -9.30
N LYS A 135 9.87 12.01 -9.90
CA LYS A 135 10.08 12.11 -11.35
C LYS A 135 9.96 10.75 -12.03
N GLY A 136 9.37 10.78 -13.21
CA GLY A 136 9.16 9.58 -14.01
C GLY A 136 7.81 8.94 -13.75
N THR A 137 7.49 7.96 -14.60
CA THR A 137 6.16 7.34 -14.65
C THR A 137 6.20 5.83 -14.50
N GLN A 138 7.35 5.26 -14.17
CA GLN A 138 7.51 3.81 -14.07
C GLN A 138 8.48 3.43 -12.97
N VAL A 139 8.22 2.27 -12.38
CA VAL A 139 9.16 1.57 -11.52
C VAL A 139 9.37 0.15 -12.05
N GLN A 140 10.62 -0.26 -12.17
CA GLN A 140 10.97 -1.65 -12.48
C GLN A 140 11.31 -2.38 -11.19
N LEU A 141 10.74 -3.57 -11.01
CA LEU A 141 10.99 -4.45 -9.89
C LEU A 141 11.52 -5.78 -10.43
N HIS A 142 12.67 -6.20 -9.93
CA HIS A 142 13.22 -7.53 -10.20
C HIS A 142 13.35 -8.30 -8.90
N ALA A 143 12.73 -9.46 -8.83
CA ALA A 143 12.75 -10.32 -7.65
C ALA A 143 13.88 -11.34 -7.74
N GLU A 144 14.82 -11.33 -6.81
CA GLU A 144 15.89 -12.34 -6.72
C GLU A 144 15.36 -13.69 -6.21
N ALA A 145 14.30 -13.67 -5.42
CA ALA A 145 13.58 -14.82 -4.90
C ALA A 145 12.08 -14.50 -4.88
N ASP A 146 11.24 -15.49 -4.53
CA ASP A 146 9.81 -15.21 -4.29
C ASP A 146 9.69 -14.09 -3.25
N SER A 147 9.02 -13.01 -3.62
CA SER A 147 9.02 -11.77 -2.87
C SER A 147 7.62 -11.19 -2.73
N ASP A 148 7.31 -10.72 -1.52
CA ASP A 148 6.08 -10.02 -1.18
C ASP A 148 6.39 -8.55 -0.91
N LEU A 149 5.70 -7.67 -1.61
CA LEU A 149 5.92 -6.23 -1.59
C LEU A 149 4.62 -5.48 -1.29
N LEU A 150 4.75 -4.32 -0.67
CA LEU A 150 3.70 -3.32 -0.66
C LEU A 150 4.19 -2.09 -1.42
N LEU A 151 3.48 -1.72 -2.49
CA LEU A 151 3.67 -0.45 -3.17
C LEU A 151 2.60 0.52 -2.69
N ILE A 152 3.04 1.69 -2.24
CA ILE A 152 2.17 2.80 -1.88
C ILE A 152 2.57 4.01 -2.72
N ALA A 153 1.58 4.64 -3.34
CA ALA A 153 1.78 5.88 -4.07
C ALA A 153 0.59 6.82 -3.81
N GLY A 154 0.84 8.12 -3.78
CA GLY A 154 -0.21 9.09 -3.55
C GLY A 154 0.11 10.46 -4.12
N GLU A 155 -0.93 11.11 -4.64
CA GLU A 155 -0.85 12.48 -5.09
C GLU A 155 -0.49 13.41 -3.91
N PRO A 156 0.53 14.30 -4.04
CA PRO A 156 0.85 15.24 -2.99
C PRO A 156 -0.31 16.20 -2.72
N LEU A 157 -0.74 16.30 -1.46
CA LEU A 157 -1.78 17.26 -1.08
C LEU A 157 -1.32 18.71 -1.15
N ASN A 158 -0.01 18.97 -1.13
CA ASN A 158 0.59 20.31 -1.10
C ASN A 158 0.07 21.18 0.05
N GLU A 159 -0.26 20.54 1.16
CA GLU A 159 -0.76 21.16 2.38
C GLU A 159 0.30 21.08 3.49
N PRO A 160 0.27 21.97 4.49
CA PRO A 160 1.15 21.88 5.65
C PRO A 160 1.02 20.53 6.35
N VAL A 161 2.16 19.90 6.67
CA VAL A 161 2.21 18.63 7.40
C VAL A 161 2.39 18.92 8.87
N VAL A 162 1.43 18.47 9.69
CA VAL A 162 1.55 18.45 11.15
C VAL A 162 1.29 17.03 11.61
N LEU A 163 2.33 16.41 12.16
CA LEU A 163 2.21 15.08 12.76
C LEU A 163 2.32 15.21 14.27
N SER A 164 1.22 15.09 14.98
CA SER A 164 1.21 15.12 16.44
C SER A 164 0.08 14.27 17.00
N LEU A 165 0.41 13.43 17.98
CA LEU A 165 -0.56 12.72 18.80
C LEU A 165 -0.94 13.48 20.07
N ILE A 166 -0.31 14.62 20.34
CA ILE A 166 -0.37 15.34 21.62
C ILE A 166 -0.97 16.75 21.46
N HIS A 167 -0.87 17.35 20.29
CA HIS A 167 -1.41 18.69 20.03
C HIS A 167 -2.68 18.57 19.19
N ILE A 168 -3.72 18.44 19.87
CA ILE A 168 -5.07 18.60 19.37
C ILE A 168 -5.58 19.96 19.84
#